data_970b8717e055cbc5bf091e1aab7facb0
#
_entry.id   970b8717e055cbc5bf091e1aab7facb0
#
_cell.length_a   1.000
_cell.length_b   1.000
_cell.length_c   1.000
_cell.angle_alpha   90.00
_cell.angle_beta   90.00
_cell.angle_gamma   90.00
#
_symmetry.space_group_name_H-M   'P 1'
#
loop_
_entity.id
_entity.type
_entity.pdbx_description
1 polymer ?
#
loop_
_entity_poly.entity_id
_entity_poly.type
_entity_poly.pdbx_seq_one_letter_code
_entity_poly.pdbx_strand_id
1 'polypeptide(L)'
;MLDDAIAGTDLYYASLYYPTHIRESLCALEVARRAITAIQQKKIDHSVANIKLSWWWDEVDRYRSNKPRHPALRQLKKYDALPEVIGVELHALVEKVQTQIGQQPSTNQHVRLEDIQSINEPIFRHIAQLSAGEEGDHNLVLKIAYLNEMANQLLSSLSEPQSMAPPTNTLTSVRLDLSSTLSICSRTLRRGQTFFFTLALINSRVLEITTKNFIRNRNRLELLPITKLWISWRTRFWG
;
A
#
# COMPACT_ATOMS: atom_id res chain seq x y z
N MET A 1 -20.00 -4.55 1.83
CA MET A 1 -19.17 -4.11 2.98
C MET A 1 -17.70 -4.01 2.55
N LEU A 2 -16.81 -3.42 3.37
CA LEU A 2 -15.38 -3.33 3.01
C LEU A 2 -14.76 -4.73 2.87
N ASP A 3 -15.13 -5.66 3.75
CA ASP A 3 -14.65 -7.06 3.74
C ASP A 3 -14.89 -7.76 2.40
N ASP A 4 -16.03 -7.54 1.76
CA ASP A 4 -16.34 -8.13 0.45
C ASP A 4 -15.44 -7.54 -0.64
N ALA A 5 -15.09 -6.25 -0.53
CA ALA A 5 -14.24 -5.56 -1.49
C ALA A 5 -12.76 -5.98 -1.40
N ILE A 6 -12.29 -6.42 -0.23
CA ILE A 6 -10.92 -6.87 -0.02
C ILE A 6 -10.75 -8.39 -0.07
N ALA A 7 -11.85 -9.16 -0.02
CA ALA A 7 -11.80 -10.63 -0.03
C ALA A 7 -10.96 -11.16 -1.20
N GLY A 8 -10.02 -12.05 -0.90
CA GLY A 8 -9.11 -12.63 -1.88
C GLY A 8 -7.97 -11.73 -2.34
N THR A 9 -7.94 -10.45 -1.93
CA THR A 9 -6.82 -9.55 -2.22
C THR A 9 -5.62 -9.80 -1.30
N ASP A 10 -4.46 -9.26 -1.66
CA ASP A 10 -3.24 -9.36 -0.84
C ASP A 10 -3.45 -8.73 0.55
N LEU A 11 -4.25 -7.66 0.62
CA LEU A 11 -4.62 -6.97 1.84
C LEU A 11 -5.41 -7.87 2.80
N TYR A 12 -6.35 -8.65 2.27
CA TYR A 12 -7.09 -9.65 3.05
C TYR A 12 -6.15 -10.66 3.71
N TYR A 13 -5.23 -11.24 2.92
CA TYR A 13 -4.30 -12.25 3.44
C TYR A 13 -3.29 -11.66 4.44
N ALA A 14 -2.81 -10.43 4.22
CA ALA A 14 -1.89 -9.78 5.15
C ALA A 14 -2.51 -9.45 6.51
N SER A 15 -3.81 -9.22 6.55
CA SER A 15 -4.55 -8.85 7.77
C SER A 15 -5.27 -10.02 8.47
N LEU A 16 -5.30 -11.20 7.85
CA LEU A 16 -6.15 -12.34 8.24
C LEU A 16 -6.04 -12.76 9.71
N TYR A 17 -4.84 -12.69 10.27
CA TYR A 17 -4.56 -13.17 11.62
C TYR A 17 -4.52 -12.07 12.69
N TYR A 18 -4.92 -10.85 12.34
CA TYR A 18 -5.09 -9.78 13.32
C TYR A 18 -6.45 -9.85 14.02
N PRO A 19 -6.55 -9.35 15.25
CA PRO A 19 -7.86 -9.13 15.88
C PRO A 19 -8.77 -8.30 14.99
N THR A 20 -10.08 -8.58 15.02
CA THR A 20 -11.05 -7.98 14.08
C THR A 20 -10.97 -6.46 14.02
N HIS A 21 -10.89 -5.76 15.16
CA HIS A 21 -10.83 -4.30 15.21
C HIS A 21 -9.53 -3.75 14.57
N ILE A 22 -8.37 -4.40 14.78
CA ILE A 22 -7.11 -4.02 14.17
C ILE A 22 -7.14 -4.33 12.67
N ARG A 23 -7.59 -5.52 12.28
CA ARG A 23 -7.72 -5.93 10.88
C ARG A 23 -8.57 -4.95 10.08
N GLU A 24 -9.74 -4.62 10.59
CA GLU A 24 -10.68 -3.73 9.92
C GLU A 24 -10.12 -2.30 9.82
N SER A 25 -9.41 -1.81 10.84
CA SER A 25 -8.74 -0.49 10.81
C SER A 25 -7.58 -0.46 9.82
N LEU A 26 -6.70 -1.48 9.82
CA LEU A 26 -5.58 -1.59 8.88
C LEU A 26 -6.07 -1.63 7.43
N CYS A 27 -7.08 -2.45 7.15
CA CYS A 27 -7.66 -2.57 5.82
C CYS A 27 -8.33 -1.27 5.38
N ALA A 28 -9.08 -0.63 6.26
CA ALA A 28 -9.78 0.61 5.96
C ALA A 28 -8.80 1.75 5.63
N LEU A 29 -7.75 1.90 6.42
CA LEU A 29 -6.73 2.92 6.22
C LEU A 29 -5.95 2.69 4.93
N GLU A 30 -5.54 1.45 4.66
CA GLU A 30 -4.82 1.12 3.43
C GLU A 30 -5.68 1.27 2.16
N VAL A 31 -6.97 0.93 2.23
CA VAL A 31 -7.92 1.17 1.12
C VAL A 31 -8.10 2.66 0.86
N ALA A 32 -8.25 3.49 1.89
CA ALA A 32 -8.35 4.93 1.73
C ALA A 32 -7.07 5.51 1.12
N ARG A 33 -5.90 5.13 1.65
CA ARG A 33 -4.59 5.54 1.11
C ARG A 33 -4.46 5.19 -0.37
N ARG A 34 -4.71 3.93 -0.74
CA ARG A 34 -4.63 3.48 -2.14
C ARG A 34 -5.58 4.23 -3.05
N ALA A 35 -6.80 4.51 -2.59
CA ALA A 35 -7.78 5.24 -3.38
C ALA A 35 -7.34 6.69 -3.66
N ILE A 36 -6.69 7.36 -2.70
CA ILE A 36 -6.13 8.70 -2.86
C ILE A 36 -4.91 8.68 -3.79
N THR A 37 -3.94 7.80 -3.53
CA THR A 37 -2.70 7.73 -4.32
C THR A 37 -2.93 7.26 -5.76
N ALA A 38 -3.95 6.41 -6.00
CA ALA A 38 -4.32 5.96 -7.34
C ALA A 38 -4.79 7.11 -8.27
N ILE A 39 -5.17 8.27 -7.72
CA ILE A 39 -5.54 9.43 -8.52
C ILE A 39 -4.33 9.97 -9.27
N GLN A 40 -3.14 9.97 -8.65
CA GLN A 40 -1.90 10.38 -9.29
C GLN A 40 -1.40 9.36 -10.34
N GLN A 41 -1.58 8.07 -10.06
CA GLN A 41 -1.06 6.99 -10.91
C GLN A 41 -1.85 6.83 -12.22
N LYS A 42 -3.11 7.24 -12.22
CA LYS A 42 -3.95 7.14 -13.42
C LYS A 42 -3.68 8.32 -14.35
N LYS A 43 -3.54 8.03 -15.65
CA LYS A 43 -3.47 9.04 -16.71
C LYS A 43 -4.85 9.70 -16.90
N ILE A 44 -5.29 10.45 -15.91
CA ILE A 44 -6.53 11.22 -15.96
C ILE A 44 -6.21 12.70 -16.15
N ASP A 45 -7.17 13.42 -16.72
CA ASP A 45 -7.06 14.86 -16.88
C ASP A 45 -6.85 15.54 -15.51
N HIS A 46 -5.99 16.56 -15.47
CA HIS A 46 -5.68 17.31 -14.25
C HIS A 46 -6.92 17.90 -13.57
N SER A 47 -7.90 18.36 -14.35
CA SER A 47 -9.16 18.89 -13.83
C SER A 47 -9.95 17.82 -13.09
N VAL A 48 -10.03 16.61 -13.66
CA VAL A 48 -10.71 15.48 -13.05
C VAL A 48 -9.96 14.97 -11.81
N ALA A 49 -8.62 14.98 -11.85
CA ALA A 49 -7.80 14.64 -10.68
C ALA A 49 -8.06 15.59 -9.52
N ASN A 50 -8.08 16.92 -9.78
CA ASN A 50 -8.35 17.94 -8.78
C ASN A 50 -9.75 17.82 -8.18
N ILE A 51 -10.78 17.55 -8.99
CA ILE A 51 -12.15 17.31 -8.51
C ILE A 51 -12.19 16.12 -7.55
N LYS A 52 -11.49 15.00 -7.89
CA LYS A 52 -11.43 13.82 -7.02
C LYS A 52 -10.68 14.10 -5.71
N LEU A 53 -9.60 14.87 -5.76
CA LEU A 53 -8.86 15.24 -4.54
C LEU A 53 -9.65 16.20 -3.67
N SER A 54 -10.36 17.18 -4.26
CA SER A 54 -11.28 18.04 -3.52
C SER A 54 -12.39 17.23 -2.83
N TRP A 55 -12.95 16.24 -3.52
CA TRP A 55 -13.91 15.33 -2.91
C TRP A 55 -13.32 14.54 -1.73
N TRP A 56 -12.06 14.07 -1.84
CA TRP A 56 -11.38 13.40 -0.74
C TRP A 56 -11.11 14.34 0.43
N TRP A 57 -10.76 15.61 0.15
CA TRP A 57 -10.60 16.64 1.18
C TRP A 57 -11.88 16.80 2.00
N ASP A 58 -13.02 17.04 1.33
CA ASP A 58 -14.32 17.11 1.97
C ASP A 58 -14.71 15.83 2.72
N GLU A 59 -14.32 14.68 2.21
CA GLU A 59 -14.63 13.40 2.82
C GLU A 59 -13.83 13.16 4.11
N VAL A 60 -12.59 13.63 4.17
CA VAL A 60 -11.78 13.62 5.40
C VAL A 60 -12.37 14.58 6.44
N ASP A 61 -12.86 15.75 6.04
CA ASP A 61 -13.58 16.66 6.97
C ASP A 61 -14.86 16.02 7.50
N ARG A 62 -15.61 15.32 6.66
CA ARG A 62 -16.77 14.52 7.10
C ARG A 62 -16.38 13.43 8.07
N TYR A 63 -15.26 12.76 7.87
CA TYR A 63 -14.74 11.75 8.79
C TYR A 63 -14.41 12.35 10.16
N ARG A 64 -13.71 13.48 10.20
CA ARG A 64 -13.43 14.23 11.44
C ARG A 64 -14.72 14.68 12.15
N SER A 65 -15.73 15.08 11.38
CA SER A 65 -17.06 15.47 11.88
C SER A 65 -18.00 14.30 12.17
N ASN A 66 -17.52 13.06 12.22
CA ASN A 66 -18.30 11.85 12.48
C ASN A 66 -19.40 11.53 11.43
N LYS A 67 -19.28 11.99 10.19
CA LYS A 67 -20.27 11.79 9.11
C LYS A 67 -19.64 11.30 7.81
N PRO A 68 -18.71 10.33 7.82
CA PRO A 68 -18.08 9.84 6.61
C PRO A 68 -19.07 9.12 5.69
N ARG A 69 -18.87 9.26 4.38
CA ARG A 69 -19.65 8.58 3.35
C ARG A 69 -18.89 7.43 2.72
N HIS A 70 -17.57 7.57 2.55
CA HIS A 70 -16.74 6.53 1.95
C HIS A 70 -16.72 5.27 2.83
N PRO A 71 -16.90 4.06 2.24
CA PRO A 71 -16.97 2.81 3.00
C PRO A 71 -15.78 2.58 3.93
N ALA A 72 -14.56 2.86 3.45
CA ALA A 72 -13.35 2.70 4.24
C ALA A 72 -13.34 3.66 5.45
N LEU A 73 -13.68 4.94 5.27
CA LEU A 73 -13.69 5.90 6.39
C LEU A 73 -14.83 5.62 7.37
N ARG A 74 -15.97 5.09 6.90
CA ARG A 74 -17.04 4.60 7.78
C ARG A 74 -16.59 3.41 8.61
N GLN A 75 -15.81 2.48 8.02
CA GLN A 75 -15.27 1.33 8.72
C GLN A 75 -14.21 1.75 9.75
N LEU A 76 -13.28 2.62 9.34
CA LEU A 76 -12.25 3.18 10.22
C LEU A 76 -12.87 3.85 11.44
N LYS A 77 -13.94 4.64 11.24
CA LYS A 77 -14.65 5.36 12.29
C LYS A 77 -15.23 4.49 13.41
N LYS A 78 -15.50 3.22 13.16
CA LYS A 78 -16.02 2.32 14.19
C LYS A 78 -15.03 2.06 15.32
N TYR A 79 -13.72 2.12 15.01
CA TYR A 79 -12.64 1.72 15.91
C TYR A 79 -11.65 2.84 16.21
N ASP A 80 -11.83 3.98 15.55
CA ASP A 80 -10.91 5.11 15.72
C ASP A 80 -11.28 5.91 16.96
N ALA A 81 -10.37 5.89 17.93
CA ALA A 81 -10.47 6.68 19.13
C ALA A 81 -10.01 8.15 18.93
N LEU A 82 -9.22 8.43 17.87
CA LEU A 82 -8.59 9.73 17.63
C LEU A 82 -8.75 10.17 16.16
N PRO A 83 -9.98 10.41 15.68
CA PRO A 83 -10.25 10.76 14.28
C PRO A 83 -9.54 12.04 13.83
N GLU A 84 -9.19 12.91 14.76
CA GLU A 84 -8.42 14.13 14.45
C GLU A 84 -7.01 13.81 13.95
N VAL A 85 -6.32 12.86 14.58
CA VAL A 85 -4.95 12.49 14.19
C VAL A 85 -4.93 11.88 12.80
N ILE A 86 -5.77 10.86 12.56
CA ILE A 86 -5.86 10.19 11.26
C ILE A 86 -6.38 11.17 10.19
N GLY A 87 -7.31 12.06 10.55
CA GLY A 87 -7.83 13.08 9.64
C GLY A 87 -6.75 14.04 9.16
N VAL A 88 -5.86 14.48 10.05
CA VAL A 88 -4.71 15.33 9.69
C VAL A 88 -3.75 14.59 8.74
N GLU A 89 -3.46 13.33 9.01
CA GLU A 89 -2.59 12.50 8.17
C GLU A 89 -3.18 12.26 6.78
N LEU A 90 -4.49 12.01 6.70
CA LEU A 90 -5.20 11.86 5.42
C LEU A 90 -5.26 13.16 4.63
N HIS A 91 -5.46 14.31 5.27
CA HIS A 91 -5.37 15.61 4.62
C HIS A 91 -3.97 15.87 4.07
N ALA A 92 -2.92 15.61 4.86
CA ALA A 92 -1.54 15.72 4.41
C ALA A 92 -1.25 14.81 3.19
N LEU A 93 -1.83 13.61 3.15
CA LEU A 93 -1.73 12.71 2.01
C LEU A 93 -2.40 13.31 0.76
N VAL A 94 -3.62 13.85 0.88
CA VAL A 94 -4.35 14.48 -0.24
C VAL A 94 -3.57 15.68 -0.77
N GLU A 95 -3.06 16.56 0.10
CA GLU A 95 -2.26 17.72 -0.26
C GLU A 95 -0.97 17.34 -1.01
N LYS A 96 -0.24 16.34 -0.53
CA LYS A 96 0.98 15.86 -1.18
C LYS A 96 0.69 15.29 -2.58
N VAL A 97 -0.37 14.50 -2.73
CA VAL A 97 -0.79 13.97 -4.03
C VAL A 97 -1.19 15.12 -4.96
N GLN A 98 -1.91 16.14 -4.48
CA GLN A 98 -2.30 17.30 -5.25
C GLN A 98 -1.09 18.10 -5.73
N THR A 99 -0.11 18.34 -4.86
CA THR A 99 1.12 19.05 -5.19
C THR A 99 1.90 18.33 -6.29
N GLN A 100 2.00 17.01 -6.23
CA GLN A 100 2.70 16.23 -7.25
C GLN A 100 1.99 16.23 -8.61
N ILE A 101 0.66 16.22 -8.64
CA ILE A 101 -0.11 16.36 -9.89
C ILE A 101 0.16 17.71 -10.54
N GLY A 102 0.31 18.78 -9.75
CA GLY A 102 0.63 20.13 -10.25
C GLY A 102 2.05 20.30 -10.79
N GLN A 103 2.98 19.50 -10.31
CA GLN A 103 4.38 19.52 -10.73
C GLN A 103 4.60 18.60 -11.94
N GLN A 104 4.01 18.88 -13.10
CA GLN A 104 4.06 18.04 -14.31
C GLN A 104 5.29 17.12 -14.41
N PRO A 105 5.11 15.80 -14.52
CA PRO A 105 6.23 14.91 -14.74
C PRO A 105 6.83 15.13 -16.12
N SER A 106 8.14 15.34 -16.15
CA SER A 106 8.91 15.10 -17.34
C SER A 106 8.66 13.66 -17.82
N THR A 107 8.59 13.44 -19.12
CA THR A 107 8.21 12.24 -19.87
C THR A 107 8.85 10.90 -19.44
N ASN A 108 9.74 10.88 -18.45
CA ASN A 108 10.51 9.73 -17.97
C ASN A 108 10.40 9.57 -16.44
N GLN A 109 9.17 9.56 -15.88
CA GLN A 109 9.03 9.31 -14.44
C GLN A 109 9.32 7.84 -14.12
N HIS A 110 10.57 7.59 -13.77
CA HIS A 110 10.89 6.44 -12.92
C HIS A 110 10.29 6.68 -11.52
N VAL A 111 9.51 5.73 -11.03
CA VAL A 111 9.04 5.72 -9.64
C VAL A 111 10.25 5.83 -8.72
N ARG A 112 10.35 6.94 -7.98
CA ARG A 112 11.44 7.17 -7.03
C ARG A 112 11.00 6.78 -5.64
N LEU A 113 11.86 6.11 -4.91
CA LEU A 113 11.58 5.71 -3.53
C LEU A 113 11.33 6.93 -2.63
N GLU A 114 12.02 8.03 -2.87
CA GLU A 114 11.86 9.30 -2.16
C GLU A 114 10.45 9.90 -2.30
N ASP A 115 9.86 9.81 -3.51
CA ASP A 115 8.51 10.29 -3.77
C ASP A 115 7.48 9.43 -3.02
N ILE A 116 7.67 8.11 -3.03
CA ILE A 116 6.83 7.17 -2.27
C ILE A 116 6.92 7.46 -0.78
N GLN A 117 8.13 7.68 -0.25
CA GLN A 117 8.35 8.01 1.15
C GLN A 117 7.65 9.32 1.51
N SER A 118 7.93 10.37 0.76
CA SER A 118 7.37 11.70 1.00
C SER A 118 5.83 11.70 1.09
N ILE A 119 5.16 10.95 0.20
CA ILE A 119 3.70 10.92 0.14
C ILE A 119 3.10 10.06 1.26
N ASN A 120 3.64 8.86 1.45
CA ASN A 120 2.95 7.83 2.24
C ASN A 120 3.40 7.76 3.71
N GLU A 121 4.48 8.46 4.09
CA GLU A 121 5.09 8.34 5.41
C GLU A 121 4.09 8.48 6.58
N PRO A 122 3.21 9.50 6.65
CA PRO A 122 2.30 9.64 7.78
C PRO A 122 1.39 8.44 7.95
N ILE A 123 0.79 7.98 6.86
CA ILE A 123 -0.15 6.85 6.88
C ILE A 123 0.58 5.53 7.13
N PHE A 124 1.74 5.31 6.53
CA PHE A 124 2.52 4.10 6.79
C PHE A 124 3.02 4.02 8.22
N ARG A 125 3.40 5.16 8.82
CA ARG A 125 3.75 5.24 10.23
C ARG A 125 2.58 4.82 11.12
N HIS A 126 1.39 5.32 10.83
CA HIS A 126 0.18 4.96 11.57
C HIS A 126 -0.19 3.47 11.42
N ILE A 127 -0.14 2.93 10.19
CA ILE A 127 -0.34 1.50 9.93
C ILE A 127 0.72 0.66 10.68
N ALA A 128 1.98 1.09 10.69
CA ALA A 128 3.04 0.42 11.42
C ALA A 128 2.76 0.38 12.92
N GLN A 129 2.33 1.49 13.51
CA GLN A 129 1.94 1.57 14.93
C GLN A 129 0.76 0.66 15.25
N LEU A 130 -0.30 0.67 14.45
CA LEU A 130 -1.46 -0.20 14.62
C LEU A 130 -1.10 -1.69 14.52
N SER A 131 -0.19 -2.04 13.61
CA SER A 131 0.18 -3.44 13.36
C SER A 131 1.24 -3.98 14.31
N ALA A 132 2.16 -3.14 14.79
CA ALA A 132 3.34 -3.56 15.53
C ALA A 132 3.26 -3.29 17.05
N GLY A 133 2.33 -2.43 17.48
CA GLY A 133 2.35 -1.90 18.84
C GLY A 133 3.58 -1.02 19.13
N GLU A 134 3.80 -0.69 20.38
CA GLU A 134 4.84 0.29 20.79
C GLU A 134 6.28 -0.27 20.72
N GLU A 135 6.46 -1.58 20.75
CA GLU A 135 7.78 -2.22 20.91
C GLU A 135 8.50 -2.59 19.59
N GLY A 136 7.93 -2.23 18.43
CA GLY A 136 8.44 -2.67 17.14
C GLY A 136 9.53 -1.78 16.55
N ASP A 137 10.40 -2.34 15.69
CA ASP A 137 11.30 -1.55 14.83
C ASP A 137 10.49 -0.89 13.70
N HIS A 138 9.92 0.29 14.00
CA HIS A 138 9.10 1.05 13.07
C HIS A 138 9.87 1.45 11.80
N ASN A 139 11.16 1.73 11.89
CA ASN A 139 11.97 2.13 10.73
C ASN A 139 12.09 0.98 9.72
N LEU A 140 12.28 -0.23 10.22
CA LEU A 140 12.35 -1.42 9.38
C LEU A 140 11.00 -1.72 8.73
N VAL A 141 9.91 -1.61 9.51
CA VAL A 141 8.54 -1.78 8.99
C VAL A 141 8.22 -0.73 7.91
N LEU A 142 8.59 0.53 8.12
CA LEU A 142 8.44 1.59 7.14
C LEU A 142 9.24 1.32 5.86
N LYS A 143 10.49 0.87 5.98
CA LYS A 143 11.31 0.50 4.81
C LYS A 143 10.64 -0.59 3.98
N ILE A 144 10.07 -1.60 4.63
CA ILE A 144 9.31 -2.66 3.94
C ILE A 144 8.07 -2.07 3.26
N ALA A 145 7.33 -1.18 3.93
CA ALA A 145 6.14 -0.56 3.38
C ALA A 145 6.44 0.24 2.11
N TYR A 146 7.52 1.02 2.10
CA TYR A 146 7.95 1.79 0.93
C TYR A 146 8.37 0.91 -0.24
N LEU A 147 9.19 -0.11 0.02
CA LEU A 147 9.60 -1.06 -1.02
C LEU A 147 8.41 -1.86 -1.57
N ASN A 148 7.46 -2.21 -0.71
CA ASN A 148 6.22 -2.86 -1.11
C ASN A 148 5.37 -1.96 -2.01
N GLU A 149 5.24 -0.67 -1.70
CA GLU A 149 4.50 0.28 -2.53
C GLU A 149 5.19 0.49 -3.88
N MET A 150 6.52 0.61 -3.90
CA MET A 150 7.30 0.69 -5.13
C MET A 150 7.09 -0.55 -6.02
N ALA A 151 7.09 -1.74 -5.41
CA ALA A 151 6.77 -2.98 -6.11
C ALA A 151 5.35 -2.97 -6.69
N ASN A 152 4.36 -2.50 -5.92
CA ASN A 152 2.98 -2.37 -6.38
C ASN A 152 2.84 -1.42 -7.58
N GLN A 153 3.49 -0.27 -7.55
CA GLN A 153 3.44 0.71 -8.64
C GLN A 153 4.09 0.16 -9.92
N LEU A 154 5.23 -0.51 -9.78
CA LEU A 154 5.89 -1.17 -10.91
C LEU A 154 5.04 -2.30 -11.51
N LEU A 155 4.42 -3.14 -10.66
CA LEU A 155 3.53 -4.20 -11.11
C LEU A 155 2.26 -3.64 -11.77
N SER A 156 1.74 -2.52 -11.28
CA SER A 156 0.56 -1.86 -11.86
C SER A 156 0.87 -1.28 -13.24
N SER A 157 2.06 -0.71 -13.43
CA SER A 157 2.49 -0.18 -14.73
C SER A 157 2.59 -1.25 -15.82
N LEU A 158 2.86 -2.51 -15.45
CA LEU A 158 2.88 -3.64 -16.39
C LEU A 158 1.48 -4.03 -16.89
N SER A 159 0.44 -3.68 -16.14
CA SER A 159 -0.95 -4.02 -16.49
C SER A 159 -1.57 -3.00 -17.46
N GLU A 160 -0.91 -1.87 -17.71
CA GLU A 160 -1.39 -0.84 -18.63
C GLU A 160 -0.89 -1.09 -20.05
N PRO A 161 -1.79 -1.29 -21.04
CA PRO A 161 -1.41 -1.66 -22.43
C PRO A 161 -0.61 -0.59 -23.16
N GLN A 162 -0.65 0.68 -22.71
CA GLN A 162 0.03 1.83 -23.31
C GLN A 162 1.26 2.31 -22.53
N SER A 163 1.58 1.70 -21.41
CA SER A 163 2.74 2.06 -20.60
C SER A 163 4.01 1.50 -21.23
N MET A 164 5.06 2.31 -21.37
CA MET A 164 6.40 1.77 -21.58
C MET A 164 6.72 0.87 -20.38
N ALA A 165 6.86 -0.43 -20.66
CA ALA A 165 7.21 -1.38 -19.60
C ALA A 165 8.47 -0.88 -18.87
N PRO A 166 8.49 -0.91 -17.52
CA PRO A 166 9.67 -0.51 -16.79
C PRO A 166 10.87 -1.36 -17.23
N PRO A 167 12.08 -0.80 -17.27
CA PRO A 167 13.27 -1.56 -17.63
C PRO A 167 13.38 -2.81 -16.76
N THR A 168 13.73 -3.94 -17.36
CA THR A 168 13.89 -5.22 -16.64
C THR A 168 14.86 -5.09 -15.46
N ASN A 169 15.86 -4.22 -15.62
CA ASN A 169 16.82 -3.91 -14.55
C ASN A 169 16.14 -3.28 -13.32
N THR A 170 15.15 -2.40 -13.51
CA THR A 170 14.40 -1.77 -12.40
C THR A 170 13.58 -2.81 -11.63
N LEU A 171 12.87 -3.70 -12.33
CA LEU A 171 12.13 -4.78 -11.70
C LEU A 171 13.04 -5.72 -10.91
N THR A 172 14.21 -6.03 -11.47
CA THR A 172 15.21 -6.89 -10.82
C THR A 172 15.82 -6.21 -9.60
N SER A 173 16.17 -4.93 -9.69
CA SER A 173 16.70 -4.15 -8.57
C SER A 173 15.72 -4.11 -7.41
N VAL A 174 14.47 -3.70 -7.65
CA VAL A 174 13.44 -3.63 -6.59
C VAL A 174 13.18 -5.01 -5.97
N ARG A 175 13.17 -6.07 -6.77
CA ARG A 175 13.05 -7.44 -6.27
C ARG A 175 14.20 -7.81 -5.34
N LEU A 176 15.44 -7.47 -5.69
CA LEU A 176 16.63 -7.77 -4.87
C LEU A 176 16.62 -6.96 -3.57
N ASP A 177 16.28 -5.67 -3.63
CA ASP A 177 16.18 -4.79 -2.46
C ASP A 177 15.08 -5.27 -1.50
N LEU A 178 13.92 -5.65 -2.04
CA LEU A 178 12.83 -6.20 -1.26
C LEU A 178 13.23 -7.54 -0.62
N SER A 179 13.84 -8.44 -1.39
CA SER A 179 14.28 -9.75 -0.90
C SER A 179 15.35 -9.65 0.19
N SER A 180 16.35 -8.76 0.02
CA SER A 180 17.40 -8.52 1.01
C SER A 180 16.82 -7.93 2.31
N THR A 181 15.93 -6.95 2.20
CA THR A 181 15.25 -6.34 3.35
C THR A 181 14.38 -7.37 4.09
N LEU A 182 13.61 -8.19 3.38
CA LEU A 182 12.81 -9.25 3.96
C LEU A 182 13.67 -10.32 4.67
N SER A 183 14.85 -10.64 4.14
CA SER A 183 15.79 -11.57 4.78
C SER A 183 16.33 -11.05 6.11
N ILE A 184 16.59 -9.75 6.20
CA ILE A 184 16.98 -9.10 7.46
C ILE A 184 15.81 -9.11 8.45
N CYS A 185 14.64 -8.74 7.97
CA CYS A 185 13.42 -8.63 8.78
C CYS A 185 12.96 -9.96 9.35
N SER A 186 13.10 -11.06 8.62
CA SER A 186 12.69 -12.39 9.09
C SER A 186 13.38 -12.83 10.38
N ARG A 187 14.53 -12.21 10.72
CA ARG A 187 15.29 -12.49 11.95
C ARG A 187 14.94 -11.58 13.13
N THR A 188 14.34 -10.42 12.86
CA THR A 188 14.12 -9.35 13.83
C THR A 188 12.65 -9.04 14.10
N LEU A 189 11.76 -9.43 13.17
CA LEU A 189 10.33 -9.16 13.29
C LEU A 189 9.68 -9.99 14.41
N ARG A 190 9.05 -9.28 15.35
CA ARG A 190 8.21 -9.89 16.37
C ARG A 190 6.81 -10.22 15.80
N ARG A 191 6.08 -11.13 16.45
CA ARG A 191 4.77 -11.65 16.01
C ARG A 191 3.69 -10.62 15.64
N GLY A 192 3.83 -9.34 16.03
CA GLY A 192 2.88 -8.27 15.70
C GLY A 192 3.16 -7.50 14.41
N GLN A 193 4.37 -7.60 13.84
CA GLN A 193 4.85 -6.73 12.75
C GLN A 193 4.64 -7.34 11.34
N THR A 194 3.66 -8.22 11.19
CA THR A 194 3.55 -9.08 10.01
C THR A 194 2.77 -8.47 8.85
N PHE A 195 2.06 -7.36 9.03
CA PHE A 195 1.18 -6.79 7.98
C PHE A 195 1.95 -6.43 6.70
N PHE A 196 2.83 -5.43 6.78
CA PHE A 196 3.64 -5.02 5.62
C PHE A 196 4.61 -6.11 5.18
N PHE A 197 5.11 -6.92 6.11
CA PHE A 197 5.99 -8.04 5.79
C PHE A 197 5.27 -9.08 4.92
N THR A 198 4.03 -9.43 5.25
CA THR A 198 3.21 -10.36 4.45
C THR A 198 2.90 -9.78 3.07
N LEU A 199 2.50 -8.51 3.00
CA LEU A 199 2.29 -7.82 1.72
C LEU A 199 3.55 -7.84 0.85
N ALA A 200 4.70 -7.54 1.44
CA ALA A 200 5.97 -7.51 0.74
C ALA A 200 6.43 -8.89 0.26
N LEU A 201 6.19 -9.96 1.05
CA LEU A 201 6.44 -11.33 0.61
C LEU A 201 5.57 -11.73 -0.58
N ILE A 202 4.28 -11.39 -0.55
CA ILE A 202 3.38 -11.65 -1.67
C ILE A 202 3.89 -10.93 -2.92
N ASN A 203 4.20 -9.64 -2.84
CA ASN A 203 4.69 -8.85 -3.96
C ASN A 203 6.08 -9.29 -4.44
N SER A 204 6.99 -9.65 -3.55
CA SER A 204 8.29 -10.23 -3.90
C SER A 204 8.12 -11.50 -4.74
N ARG A 205 7.16 -12.36 -4.39
CA ARG A 205 6.86 -13.56 -5.14
C ARG A 205 6.23 -13.26 -6.51
N VAL A 206 5.33 -12.29 -6.57
CA VAL A 206 4.76 -11.80 -7.86
C VAL A 206 5.86 -11.25 -8.75
N LEU A 207 6.76 -10.41 -8.23
CA LEU A 207 7.91 -9.87 -8.96
C LEU A 207 8.83 -10.98 -9.48
N GLU A 208 9.12 -11.99 -8.66
CA GLU A 208 9.94 -13.13 -9.06
C GLU A 208 9.34 -13.87 -10.26
N ILE A 209 8.06 -14.19 -10.20
CA ILE A 209 7.36 -14.90 -11.29
C ILE A 209 7.27 -13.99 -12.53
N THR A 210 6.96 -12.71 -12.33
CA THR A 210 6.84 -11.76 -13.43
C THR A 210 8.18 -11.57 -14.14
N THR A 211 9.28 -11.39 -13.40
CA THR A 211 10.62 -11.24 -14.00
C THR A 211 11.07 -12.49 -14.76
N LYS A 212 10.79 -13.68 -14.25
CA LYS A 212 11.11 -14.96 -14.93
C LYS A 212 10.31 -15.16 -16.23
N ASN A 213 9.08 -14.67 -16.27
CA ASN A 213 8.18 -14.85 -17.41
C ASN A 213 8.07 -13.58 -18.29
N PHE A 214 8.80 -12.51 -18.00
CA PHE A 214 8.68 -11.22 -18.69
C PHE A 214 8.92 -11.31 -20.20
N ILE A 215 9.83 -12.18 -20.62
CA ILE A 215 10.11 -12.43 -22.05
C ILE A 215 8.94 -13.13 -22.73
N ARG A 216 8.19 -13.95 -21.98
CA ARG A 216 7.15 -14.83 -22.51
C ARG A 216 5.74 -14.22 -22.42
N ASN A 217 5.49 -13.41 -21.40
CA ASN A 217 4.18 -12.81 -21.15
C ASN A 217 4.35 -11.49 -20.37
N ARG A 218 4.00 -10.36 -20.98
CA ARG A 218 4.15 -9.01 -20.37
C ARG A 218 3.08 -8.68 -19.32
N ASN A 219 2.21 -9.62 -18.99
CA ASN A 219 1.12 -9.37 -18.05
C ASN A 219 1.57 -9.59 -16.59
N ARG A 220 0.99 -8.81 -15.70
CA ARG A 220 1.08 -9.05 -14.25
C ARG A 220 0.51 -10.44 -13.96
N LEU A 221 1.30 -11.28 -13.30
CA LEU A 221 0.87 -12.59 -12.83
C LEU A 221 0.39 -12.47 -11.39
N GLU A 222 -0.81 -12.98 -11.12
CA GLU A 222 -1.33 -13.05 -9.76
C GLU A 222 -1.02 -14.39 -9.12
N LEU A 223 -0.76 -14.35 -7.80
CA LEU A 223 -0.60 -15.58 -7.03
C LEU A 223 -1.96 -16.23 -6.78
N LEU A 224 -1.97 -17.55 -6.81
CA LEU A 224 -3.14 -18.33 -6.41
C LEU A 224 -3.51 -18.03 -4.94
N PRO A 225 -4.81 -18.01 -4.59
CA PRO A 225 -5.28 -17.79 -3.23
C PRO A 225 -4.60 -18.67 -2.19
N ILE A 226 -4.39 -19.94 -2.51
CA ILE A 226 -3.71 -20.90 -1.62
C ILE A 226 -2.26 -20.51 -1.32
N THR A 227 -1.54 -19.95 -2.30
CA THR A 227 -0.16 -19.47 -2.10
C THR A 227 -0.13 -18.25 -1.18
N LYS A 228 -1.06 -17.31 -1.36
CA LYS A 228 -1.20 -16.13 -0.49
C LYS A 228 -1.56 -16.54 0.94
N LEU A 229 -2.49 -17.48 1.10
CA LEU A 229 -2.87 -18.04 2.41
C LEU A 229 -1.68 -18.71 3.09
N TRP A 230 -0.90 -19.50 2.36
CA TRP A 230 0.30 -20.17 2.91
C TRP A 230 1.36 -19.15 3.35
N ILE A 231 1.62 -18.10 2.56
CA ILE A 231 2.53 -17.01 2.95
C ILE A 231 2.04 -16.36 4.25
N SER A 232 0.77 -16.01 4.32
CA SER A 232 0.15 -15.37 5.49
C SER A 232 0.24 -16.25 6.74
N TRP A 233 -0.07 -17.53 6.60
CA TRP A 233 0.04 -18.50 7.70
C TRP A 233 1.50 -18.65 8.17
N ARG A 234 2.42 -18.82 7.23
CA ARG A 234 3.84 -18.95 7.53
C ARG A 234 4.38 -17.74 8.28
N THR A 235 4.07 -16.54 7.82
CA THR A 235 4.54 -15.30 8.50
C THR A 235 3.98 -15.16 9.90
N ARG A 236 2.77 -15.66 10.16
CA ARG A 236 2.16 -15.59 11.49
C ARG A 236 2.79 -16.55 12.50
N PHE A 237 3.13 -17.76 12.06
CA PHE A 237 3.50 -18.84 12.98
C PHE A 237 5.00 -19.16 12.99
N TRP A 238 5.74 -18.76 11.95
CA TRP A 238 7.16 -19.12 11.76
C TRP A 238 8.05 -17.88 11.51
N GLY A 239 7.47 -16.68 11.48
CA GLY A 239 8.17 -15.40 11.35
C GLY A 239 8.79 -14.91 12.66
#